data_3bf7d59ee0369a8f5584826bc4a7a5dc
#
_entry.id   3bf7d59ee0369a8f5584826bc4a7a5dc
#
_cell.length_a   1.000
_cell.length_b   1.000
_cell.length_c   1.000
_cell.angle_alpha   90.00
_cell.angle_beta   90.00
_cell.angle_gamma   90.00
#
_symmetry.space_group_name_H-M   'P 1'
#
loop_
_entity.id
_entity.type
_entity.pdbx_description
1 polymer ?
#
loop_
_entity_poly.entity_id
_entity_poly.type
_entity_poly.pdbx_seq_one_letter_code
_entity_poly.pdbx_strand_id
1 'polypeptide(L)'
;MRNLVFLFLAFAGSAHAASFDCKKAATFVEKKICTTRTLSKLDEALAENYRYMLASNIGDGATKYLRESQRNWLKERNRCTTAYCVEALYRERVDAVCELPVLTGIHPICTSSDEIE
;
A
#
# COMPACT_ATOMS: atom_id res chain seq x y z
N MET A 1 0.65 -18.44 -49.93
CA MET A 1 1.69 -18.15 -48.91
C MET A 1 1.04 -17.46 -47.73
N ARG A 2 0.92 -18.16 -46.65
CA ARG A 2 0.34 -17.61 -45.43
C ARG A 2 1.45 -17.07 -44.56
N ASN A 3 1.52 -15.75 -44.43
CA ASN A 3 2.34 -15.12 -43.42
C ASN A 3 1.63 -15.29 -42.06
N LEU A 4 2.09 -16.25 -41.29
CA LEU A 4 1.75 -16.35 -39.87
C LEU A 4 2.49 -15.23 -39.15
N VAL A 5 1.77 -14.13 -38.89
CA VAL A 5 2.22 -13.11 -37.96
C VAL A 5 1.98 -13.69 -36.55
N PHE A 6 3.04 -14.22 -35.96
CA PHE A 6 3.03 -14.52 -34.56
C PHE A 6 3.03 -13.18 -33.81
N LEU A 7 1.83 -12.78 -33.38
CA LEU A 7 1.69 -11.71 -32.40
C LEU A 7 2.25 -12.24 -31.10
N PHE A 8 3.52 -11.96 -30.83
CA PHE A 8 4.04 -12.11 -29.48
C PHE A 8 3.33 -11.05 -28.62
N LEU A 9 2.26 -11.46 -27.95
CA LEU A 9 1.78 -10.77 -26.78
C LEU A 9 2.91 -10.84 -25.75
N ALA A 10 3.75 -9.82 -25.76
CA ALA A 10 4.63 -9.59 -24.65
C ALA A 10 3.74 -9.30 -23.44
N PHE A 11 3.47 -10.31 -22.64
CA PHE A 11 3.07 -10.10 -21.29
C PHE A 11 4.24 -9.40 -20.62
N ALA A 12 4.23 -8.07 -20.64
CA ALA A 12 4.97 -7.30 -19.69
C ALA A 12 4.39 -7.70 -18.34
N GLY A 13 5.00 -8.68 -17.69
CA GLY A 13 4.68 -9.06 -16.33
C GLY A 13 4.89 -7.82 -15.50
N SER A 14 3.83 -7.07 -15.24
CA SER A 14 3.86 -6.00 -14.29
C SER A 14 3.96 -6.64 -12.91
N ALA A 15 5.18 -6.79 -12.41
CA ALA A 15 5.44 -7.20 -11.05
C ALA A 15 5.09 -6.05 -10.09
N HIS A 16 3.88 -5.49 -10.23
CA HIS A 16 3.43 -4.38 -9.40
C HIS A 16 2.76 -4.94 -8.16
N ALA A 17 3.55 -5.07 -7.10
CA ALA A 17 3.02 -5.25 -5.77
C ALA A 17 2.65 -3.90 -5.10
N ALA A 18 3.06 -2.75 -5.66
CA ALA A 18 2.72 -1.43 -5.15
C ALA A 18 1.26 -1.04 -5.42
N SER A 19 0.67 -0.24 -4.52
CA SER A 19 -0.71 0.25 -4.61
C SER A 19 -0.93 1.34 -5.66
N PHE A 20 0.12 1.81 -6.29
CA PHE A 20 0.10 2.86 -7.31
C PHE A 20 0.85 2.40 -8.57
N ASP A 21 0.66 3.14 -9.68
CA ASP A 21 1.33 2.83 -10.93
C ASP A 21 2.81 3.19 -10.88
N CYS A 22 3.68 2.17 -10.87
CA CYS A 22 5.12 2.35 -10.81
C CYS A 22 5.71 3.07 -12.03
N LYS A 23 5.02 3.11 -13.16
CA LYS A 23 5.44 3.90 -14.32
C LYS A 23 5.37 5.40 -14.06
N LYS A 24 4.54 5.81 -13.09
CA LYS A 24 4.37 7.21 -12.68
C LYS A 24 5.18 7.57 -11.44
N ALA A 25 5.97 6.64 -10.91
CA ALA A 25 6.83 6.89 -9.76
C ALA A 25 7.83 8.02 -10.08
N ALA A 26 7.76 9.11 -9.33
CA ALA A 26 8.55 10.31 -9.57
C ALA A 26 9.53 10.62 -8.43
N THR A 27 9.13 10.36 -7.19
CA THR A 27 9.95 10.65 -6.00
C THR A 27 10.90 9.51 -5.69
N PHE A 28 11.94 9.81 -4.89
CA PHE A 28 12.84 8.78 -4.37
C PHE A 28 12.06 7.66 -3.66
N VAL A 29 11.11 8.03 -2.81
CA VAL A 29 10.34 7.07 -2.02
C VAL A 29 9.47 6.19 -2.92
N GLU A 30 8.75 6.78 -3.86
CA GLU A 30 7.92 6.01 -4.81
C GLU A 30 8.76 5.02 -5.63
N LYS A 31 9.92 5.45 -6.12
CA LYS A 31 10.84 4.59 -6.87
C LYS A 31 11.39 3.47 -5.98
N LYS A 32 11.69 3.76 -4.72
CA LYS A 32 12.17 2.76 -3.74
C LYS A 32 11.10 1.71 -3.45
N ILE A 33 9.86 2.12 -3.27
CA ILE A 33 8.72 1.20 -3.09
C ILE A 33 8.61 0.26 -4.29
N CYS A 34 8.69 0.81 -5.50
CA CYS A 34 8.54 0.03 -6.73
C CYS A 34 9.70 -0.94 -7.00
N THR A 35 10.90 -0.66 -6.51
CA THR A 35 12.10 -1.46 -6.77
C THR A 35 12.48 -2.39 -5.63
N THR A 36 11.83 -2.27 -4.47
CA THR A 36 12.10 -3.09 -3.29
C THR A 36 10.90 -3.97 -2.96
N ARG A 37 11.07 -5.28 -3.06
CA ARG A 37 9.97 -6.24 -2.88
C ARG A 37 9.25 -6.08 -1.53
N THR A 38 9.99 -5.96 -0.45
CA THR A 38 9.43 -5.78 0.90
C THR A 38 8.61 -4.50 0.97
N LEU A 39 9.10 -3.39 0.44
CA LEU A 39 8.37 -2.12 0.44
C LEU A 39 7.11 -2.16 -0.43
N SER A 40 7.17 -2.83 -1.58
CA SER A 40 5.99 -3.03 -2.42
C SER A 40 4.90 -3.83 -1.70
N LYS A 41 5.27 -4.88 -0.99
CA LYS A 41 4.34 -5.69 -0.20
C LYS A 41 3.73 -4.92 0.97
N LEU A 42 4.54 -4.12 1.66
CA LEU A 42 4.08 -3.27 2.75
C LEU A 42 3.10 -2.20 2.25
N ASP A 43 3.40 -1.59 1.11
CA ASP A 43 2.52 -0.61 0.49
C ASP A 43 1.17 -1.22 0.08
N GLU A 44 1.19 -2.40 -0.52
CA GLU A 44 -0.01 -3.14 -0.88
C GLU A 44 -0.84 -3.53 0.36
N ALA A 45 -0.19 -4.03 1.40
CA ALA A 45 -0.83 -4.38 2.66
C ALA A 45 -1.50 -3.16 3.33
N LEU A 46 -0.80 -2.02 3.35
CA LEU A 46 -1.36 -0.78 3.89
C LEU A 46 -2.60 -0.33 3.11
N ALA A 47 -2.53 -0.34 1.78
CA ALA A 47 -3.66 0.05 0.94
C ALA A 47 -4.88 -0.85 1.17
N GLU A 48 -4.66 -2.15 1.31
CA GLU A 48 -5.72 -3.13 1.57
C GLU A 48 -6.33 -2.95 2.96
N ASN A 49 -5.50 -2.86 4.00
CA ASN A 49 -5.96 -2.62 5.38
C ASN A 49 -6.75 -1.31 5.50
N TYR A 50 -6.24 -0.25 4.89
CA TYR A 50 -6.90 1.06 4.85
C TYR A 50 -8.29 0.96 4.21
N ARG A 51 -8.39 0.30 3.06
CA ARG A 51 -9.66 0.10 2.37
C ARG A 51 -10.65 -0.71 3.20
N TYR A 52 -10.20 -1.78 3.86
CA TYR A 52 -11.04 -2.60 4.72
C TYR A 52 -11.58 -1.80 5.91
N MET A 53 -10.75 -0.99 6.52
CA MET A 53 -11.17 -0.18 7.66
C MET A 53 -12.14 0.93 7.24
N LEU A 54 -11.94 1.56 6.09
CA LEU A 54 -12.91 2.53 5.55
C LEU A 54 -14.26 1.90 5.20
N ALA A 55 -14.27 0.64 4.79
CA ALA A 55 -15.50 -0.09 4.47
C ALA A 55 -16.23 -0.59 5.73
N SER A 56 -15.59 -0.58 6.88
CA SER A 56 -16.15 -1.01 8.15
C SER A 56 -16.83 0.15 8.89
N ASN A 57 -17.78 -0.18 9.77
CA ASN A 57 -18.40 0.84 10.62
C ASN A 57 -17.49 1.19 11.80
N ILE A 58 -16.57 2.12 11.57
CA ILE A 58 -15.70 2.68 12.62
C ILE A 58 -16.23 4.01 13.19
N GLY A 59 -17.35 4.49 12.63
CA GLY A 59 -17.95 5.77 13.01
C GLY A 59 -17.40 6.94 12.17
N ASP A 60 -18.17 8.02 12.09
CA ASP A 60 -17.84 9.18 11.26
C ASP A 60 -16.55 9.88 11.70
N GLY A 61 -16.37 10.04 13.01
CA GLY A 61 -15.17 10.66 13.58
C GLY A 61 -13.90 9.87 13.26
N ALA A 62 -13.94 8.56 13.45
CA ALA A 62 -12.80 7.69 13.14
C ALA A 62 -12.52 7.61 11.63
N THR A 63 -13.56 7.62 10.80
CA THR A 63 -13.41 7.67 9.34
C THR A 63 -12.70 8.93 8.89
N LYS A 64 -13.11 10.08 9.42
CA LYS A 64 -12.46 11.36 9.14
C LYS A 64 -10.99 11.35 9.61
N TYR A 65 -10.76 10.89 10.82
CA TYR A 65 -9.42 10.74 11.39
C TYR A 65 -8.53 9.85 10.51
N LEU A 66 -9.04 8.70 10.09
CA LEU A 66 -8.29 7.75 9.26
C LEU A 66 -7.85 8.38 7.94
N ARG A 67 -8.74 9.12 7.28
CA ARG A 67 -8.43 9.82 6.02
C ARG A 67 -7.40 10.94 6.21
N GLU A 68 -7.57 11.76 7.24
CA GLU A 68 -6.66 12.87 7.52
C GLU A 68 -5.27 12.35 7.93
N SER A 69 -5.24 11.36 8.82
CA SER A 69 -3.99 10.75 9.26
C SER A 69 -3.24 10.07 8.12
N GLN A 70 -3.96 9.47 7.17
CA GLN A 70 -3.34 8.87 5.99
C GLN A 70 -2.67 9.92 5.10
N ARG A 71 -3.32 11.04 4.86
CA ARG A 71 -2.72 12.14 4.10
C ARG A 71 -1.46 12.69 4.78
N ASN A 72 -1.51 12.87 6.09
CA ASN A 72 -0.37 13.35 6.86
C ASN A 72 0.78 12.33 6.86
N TRP A 73 0.45 11.06 6.99
CA TRP A 73 1.44 9.98 6.94
C TRP A 73 2.15 9.92 5.57
N LEU A 74 1.43 10.10 4.47
CA LEU A 74 2.04 10.13 3.13
C LEU A 74 3.06 11.27 3.00
N LYS A 75 2.79 12.43 3.58
CA LYS A 75 3.74 13.55 3.60
C LYS A 75 4.99 13.18 4.39
N GLU A 76 4.83 12.54 5.54
CA GLU A 76 5.93 12.07 6.37
C GLU A 76 6.75 11.01 5.65
N ARG A 77 6.09 10.01 5.05
CA ARG A 77 6.74 8.97 4.24
C ARG A 77 7.63 9.59 3.16
N ASN A 78 7.13 10.59 2.46
CA ASN A 78 7.83 11.22 1.35
C ASN A 78 9.05 12.05 1.76
N ARG A 79 9.24 12.30 3.06
CA ARG A 79 10.44 12.92 3.61
C ARG A 79 11.59 11.95 3.82
N CYS A 80 11.33 10.67 3.79
CA CYS A 80 12.38 9.65 3.93
C CYS A 80 13.42 9.77 2.84
N THR A 81 14.69 9.61 3.22
CA THR A 81 15.83 9.61 2.30
C THR A 81 16.52 8.25 2.22
N THR A 82 16.05 7.26 2.98
CA THR A 82 16.59 5.89 3.02
C THR A 82 15.47 4.87 2.94
N ALA A 83 15.78 3.69 2.42
CA ALA A 83 14.84 2.57 2.40
C ALA A 83 14.45 2.12 3.82
N TYR A 84 15.39 2.17 4.77
CA TYR A 84 15.14 1.85 6.17
C TYR A 84 14.06 2.75 6.79
N CYS A 85 14.15 4.06 6.54
CA CYS A 85 13.14 5.02 6.99
C CYS A 85 11.76 4.69 6.42
N VAL A 86 11.68 4.41 5.13
CA VAL A 86 10.42 4.05 4.46
C VAL A 86 9.84 2.78 5.06
N GLU A 87 10.65 1.74 5.25
CA GLU A 87 10.19 0.46 5.82
C GLU A 87 9.66 0.63 7.23
N ALA A 88 10.37 1.36 8.09
CA ALA A 88 9.96 1.59 9.48
C ALA A 88 8.59 2.29 9.55
N LEU A 89 8.37 3.32 8.74
CA LEU A 89 7.09 4.02 8.68
C LEU A 89 5.96 3.13 8.18
N TYR A 90 6.22 2.29 7.18
CA TYR A 90 5.21 1.35 6.68
C TYR A 90 4.82 0.30 7.71
N ARG A 91 5.80 -0.29 8.38
CA ARG A 91 5.51 -1.33 9.38
C ARG A 91 4.64 -0.81 10.51
N GLU A 92 4.92 0.37 11.01
CA GLU A 92 4.10 1.03 12.00
C GLU A 92 2.70 1.33 11.46
N ARG A 93 2.59 1.89 10.27
CA ARG A 93 1.30 2.32 9.70
C ARG A 93 0.40 1.16 9.31
N VAL A 94 0.94 0.08 8.74
CA VAL A 94 0.20 -1.13 8.39
C VAL A 94 -0.57 -1.65 9.60
N ASP A 95 0.08 -1.68 10.76
CA ASP A 95 -0.54 -2.15 12.00
C ASP A 95 -1.49 -1.10 12.60
N ALA A 96 -1.09 0.17 12.60
CA ALA A 96 -1.85 1.25 13.23
C ALA A 96 -3.24 1.47 12.61
N VAL A 97 -3.39 1.38 11.30
CA VAL A 97 -4.70 1.60 10.65
C VAL A 97 -5.74 0.56 11.08
N CYS A 98 -5.31 -0.62 11.50
CA CYS A 98 -6.18 -1.71 11.93
C CYS A 98 -6.48 -1.74 13.43
N GLU A 99 -5.90 -0.84 14.20
CA GLU A 99 -6.15 -0.73 15.65
C GLU A 99 -7.47 -0.02 15.96
N LEU A 100 -8.07 0.67 14.98
CA LEU A 100 -9.34 1.36 15.18
C LEU A 100 -10.46 0.35 15.47
N PRO A 101 -11.29 0.60 16.52
CA PRO A 101 -12.37 -0.31 16.85
C PRO A 101 -13.51 -0.20 15.81
N VAL A 102 -14.11 -1.34 15.49
CA VAL A 102 -15.36 -1.41 14.71
C VAL A 102 -16.52 -1.33 15.69
N LEU A 103 -17.44 -0.37 15.47
CA LEU A 103 -18.57 -0.10 16.37
C LEU A 103 -19.65 -1.17 16.28
N THR A 104 -19.96 -1.62 15.04
CA THR A 104 -20.91 -2.70 14.78
C THR A 104 -20.40 -3.55 13.63
N GLY A 105 -20.68 -4.86 13.69
CA GLY A 105 -20.20 -5.81 12.71
C GLY A 105 -18.86 -6.45 13.11
N ILE A 106 -18.24 -7.09 12.15
CA ILE A 106 -17.01 -7.84 12.35
C ILE A 106 -15.82 -6.96 11.97
N HIS A 107 -14.81 -6.91 12.86
CA HIS A 107 -13.55 -6.25 12.54
C HIS A 107 -12.87 -6.98 11.37
N PRO A 108 -12.41 -6.26 10.34
CA PRO A 108 -11.69 -6.89 9.23
C PRO A 108 -10.46 -7.66 9.71
N ILE A 109 -10.13 -8.74 9.01
CA ILE A 109 -8.85 -9.43 9.20
C ILE A 109 -7.81 -8.68 8.39
N CYS A 110 -6.96 -7.92 9.09
CA CYS A 110 -5.89 -7.15 8.49
C CYS A 110 -4.62 -7.98 8.35
N THR A 111 -3.80 -7.60 7.38
CA THR A 111 -2.42 -8.10 7.31
C THR A 111 -1.59 -7.40 8.36
N SER A 112 -0.89 -8.17 9.20
CA SER A 112 0.08 -7.63 10.15
C SER A 112 1.43 -7.38 9.45
N SER A 113 2.14 -6.34 9.88
CA SER A 113 3.48 -6.06 9.35
C SER A 113 4.45 -7.22 9.54
N ASP A 114 4.27 -8.02 10.60
CA ASP A 114 5.09 -9.21 10.89
C ASP A 114 4.95 -10.31 9.83
N GLU A 115 3.86 -10.34 9.07
CA GLU A 115 3.64 -11.31 8.00
C GLU A 115 4.43 -11.00 6.73
N ILE A 116 5.07 -9.84 6.67
CA ILE A 116 5.77 -9.35 5.48
C ILE A 116 7.28 -9.43 5.71
N GLU A 117 7.94 -10.26 4.92
CA GLU A 117 9.39 -10.44 4.88
C GLU A 117 10.04 -9.57 3.80
#